data_2a1fd06c4e5529e48b13b113339f02a7
#
_entry.id   2a1fd06c4e5529e48b13b113339f02a7
#
_cell.length_a   1.000
_cell.length_b   1.000
_cell.length_c   1.000
_cell.angle_alpha   90.00
_cell.angle_beta   90.00
_cell.angle_gamma   90.00
#
_symmetry.space_group_name_H-M   'P 1'
#
loop_
_entity.id
_entity.type
_entity.pdbx_description
1 polymer ?
#
loop_
_entity_poly.entity_id
_entity_poly.type
_entity_poly.pdbx_seq_one_letter_code
_entity_poly.pdbx_strand_id
1 'polypeptide(L)'
;MNKVTHKILALKYRPKNFKELIGQNIMVETITNSIKLNKLPNAYLLTGIRGTGKTTTARLIARALNCKKDFLNEKNCNCDNCLEITNSRHLDVLEIDAASRTGIDDVRELIDSSKYNPTSAKYKIIILDEVHMLSKQAFNGL
;
A
#
# COMPACT_ATOMS: atom_id res chain seq x y z
N MET A 1 7.87 -13.63 32.84
CA MET A 1 9.03 -13.17 32.02
C MET A 1 8.50 -12.32 30.87
N ASN A 2 8.61 -10.98 31.00
CA ASN A 2 8.21 -10.07 29.94
C ASN A 2 9.23 -10.14 28.80
N LYS A 3 8.87 -10.77 27.68
CA LYS A 3 9.63 -10.65 26.43
C LYS A 3 9.52 -9.20 25.94
N VAL A 4 10.55 -8.41 26.24
CA VAL A 4 10.74 -7.11 25.61
C VAL A 4 11.06 -7.39 24.13
N THR A 5 10.03 -7.41 23.29
CA THR A 5 10.22 -7.45 21.85
C THR A 5 10.78 -6.09 21.43
N HIS A 6 12.08 -6.02 21.18
CA HIS A 6 12.72 -4.86 20.58
C HIS A 6 12.13 -4.61 19.20
N LYS A 7 11.04 -3.84 19.11
CA LYS A 7 10.54 -3.37 17.82
C LYS A 7 11.53 -2.37 17.25
N ILE A 8 12.00 -2.63 16.03
CA ILE A 8 12.84 -1.71 15.27
C ILE A 8 12.17 -0.33 15.27
N LEU A 9 12.90 0.74 15.61
CA LEU A 9 12.35 2.10 15.74
C LEU A 9 11.61 2.55 14.48
N ALA A 10 12.13 2.23 13.29
CA ALA A 10 11.49 2.52 12.02
C ALA A 10 10.09 1.90 11.88
N LEU A 11 9.82 0.75 12.47
CA LEU A 11 8.51 0.12 12.50
C LEU A 11 7.61 0.72 13.59
N LYS A 12 8.20 1.11 14.73
CA LYS A 12 7.47 1.71 15.84
C LYS A 12 6.89 3.08 15.47
N TYR A 13 7.66 3.90 14.74
CA TYR A 13 7.30 5.26 14.35
C TYR A 13 6.74 5.36 12.93
N ARG A 14 6.43 4.23 12.28
CA ARG A 14 5.79 4.25 10.96
C ARG A 14 4.42 4.91 11.04
N PRO A 15 4.12 5.94 10.20
CA PRO A 15 2.82 6.60 10.16
C PRO A 15 1.66 5.60 10.06
N LYS A 16 0.63 5.80 10.87
CA LYS A 16 -0.55 4.93 10.93
C LYS A 16 -1.77 5.54 10.23
N ASN A 17 -1.71 6.83 9.91
CA ASN A 17 -2.74 7.56 9.18
C ASN A 17 -2.10 8.65 8.34
N PHE A 18 -2.88 9.27 7.45
CA PHE A 18 -2.38 10.31 6.56
C PHE A 18 -1.92 11.58 7.30
N LYS A 19 -2.47 11.88 8.47
CA LYS A 19 -2.09 13.08 9.26
C LYS A 19 -0.69 12.98 9.85
N GLU A 20 -0.18 11.77 10.00
CA GLU A 20 1.17 11.50 10.51
C GLU A 20 2.24 11.55 9.40
N LEU A 21 1.84 11.70 8.12
CA LEU A 21 2.77 11.89 7.00
C LEU A 21 3.28 13.32 6.99
N ILE A 22 4.51 13.52 7.42
CA ILE A 22 5.13 14.84 7.48
C ILE A 22 5.63 15.26 6.09
N GLY A 23 5.31 16.50 5.67
CA GLY A 23 5.81 17.07 4.42
C GLY A 23 5.13 16.58 3.16
N GLN A 24 4.01 15.81 3.26
CA GLN A 24 3.29 15.23 2.13
C GLN A 24 1.86 15.79 1.98
N ASN A 25 1.62 17.02 2.43
CA ASN A 25 0.29 17.61 2.54
C ASN A 25 -0.50 17.59 1.22
N ILE A 26 0.13 18.02 0.11
CA ILE A 26 -0.52 18.09 -1.21
C ILE A 26 -0.93 16.70 -1.70
N MET A 27 -0.06 15.71 -1.54
CA MET A 27 -0.34 14.33 -1.92
C MET A 27 -1.48 13.76 -1.07
N VAL A 28 -1.44 13.95 0.24
CA VAL A 28 -2.48 13.50 1.18
C VAL A 28 -3.83 14.12 0.83
N GLU A 29 -3.87 15.42 0.55
CA GLU A 29 -5.08 16.13 0.15
C GLU A 29 -5.65 15.59 -1.16
N THR A 30 -4.79 15.41 -2.17
CA THR A 30 -5.18 14.85 -3.47
C THR A 30 -5.78 13.46 -3.34
N ILE A 31 -5.13 12.55 -2.60
CA ILE A 31 -5.60 11.19 -2.38
C ILE A 31 -6.91 11.19 -1.59
N THR A 32 -6.98 11.98 -0.52
CA THR A 32 -8.17 12.08 0.33
C THR A 32 -9.37 12.58 -0.47
N ASN A 33 -9.19 13.57 -1.33
CA ASN A 33 -10.23 14.10 -2.19
C ASN A 33 -10.68 13.08 -3.24
N SER A 34 -9.74 12.35 -3.85
CA SER A 34 -10.06 11.27 -4.79
C SER A 34 -10.93 10.19 -4.15
N ILE A 35 -10.60 9.79 -2.92
CA ILE A 35 -11.39 8.80 -2.16
C ILE A 35 -12.78 9.35 -1.84
N LYS A 36 -12.88 10.58 -1.31
CA LYS A 36 -14.16 11.21 -0.95
C LYS A 36 -15.09 11.39 -2.14
N LEU A 37 -14.54 11.75 -3.30
CA LEU A 37 -15.29 11.96 -4.53
C LEU A 37 -15.58 10.65 -5.29
N ASN A 38 -15.09 9.51 -4.79
CA ASN A 38 -15.16 8.20 -5.45
C ASN A 38 -14.59 8.24 -6.88
N LYS A 39 -13.57 9.07 -7.12
CA LYS A 39 -12.84 9.22 -8.39
C LYS A 39 -11.44 8.68 -8.23
N LEU A 40 -11.35 7.36 -8.12
CA LEU A 40 -10.07 6.67 -7.93
C LEU A 40 -9.40 6.40 -9.28
N PRO A 41 -8.13 6.76 -9.48
CA PRO A 41 -7.36 6.31 -10.62
C PRO A 41 -7.07 4.80 -10.50
N ASN A 42 -6.88 4.15 -11.64
CA ASN A 42 -6.54 2.73 -11.69
C ASN A 42 -5.14 2.43 -11.12
N ALA A 43 -4.24 3.41 -11.16
CA ALA A 43 -2.89 3.27 -10.64
C ALA A 43 -2.39 4.58 -10.02
N TYR A 44 -1.57 4.46 -8.97
CA TYR A 44 -0.82 5.55 -8.35
C TYR A 44 0.67 5.32 -8.55
N LEU A 45 1.37 6.30 -9.09
CA LEU A 45 2.83 6.28 -9.17
C LEU A 45 3.40 7.20 -8.10
N LEU A 46 4.01 6.62 -7.07
CA LEU A 46 4.66 7.36 -5.99
C LEU A 46 6.15 7.52 -6.29
N THR A 47 6.56 8.75 -6.57
CA THR A 47 7.96 9.10 -6.89
C THR A 47 8.60 9.88 -5.75
N GLY A 48 9.91 9.87 -5.68
CA GLY A 48 10.69 10.61 -4.68
C GLY A 48 11.94 9.86 -4.24
N ILE A 49 12.80 10.54 -3.49
CA ILE A 49 14.04 9.98 -2.96
C ILE A 49 13.74 8.86 -1.94
N ARG A 50 14.75 8.04 -1.65
CA ARG A 50 14.65 6.97 -0.65
C ARG A 50 14.34 7.55 0.73
N GLY A 51 13.47 6.89 1.49
CA GLY A 51 13.12 7.32 2.86
C GLY A 51 11.98 8.34 2.95
N THR A 52 11.38 8.80 1.85
CA THR A 52 10.25 9.74 1.85
C THR A 52 8.90 9.10 2.23
N GLY A 53 8.88 7.83 2.58
CA GLY A 53 7.67 7.14 3.03
C GLY A 53 6.76 6.63 1.90
N LYS A 54 7.27 6.43 0.68
CA LYS A 54 6.47 5.94 -0.46
C LYS A 54 5.71 4.65 -0.16
N THR A 55 6.39 3.62 0.31
CA THR A 55 5.79 2.33 0.68
C THR A 55 4.78 2.48 1.82
N THR A 56 5.08 3.34 2.80
CA THR A 56 4.15 3.66 3.88
C THR A 56 2.88 4.31 3.34
N THR A 57 3.02 5.27 2.43
CA THR A 57 1.90 5.93 1.77
C THR A 57 1.05 4.95 0.97
N ALA A 58 1.66 4.07 0.19
CA ALA A 58 0.94 3.03 -0.55
C ALA A 58 0.10 2.14 0.38
N ARG A 59 0.65 1.73 1.52
CA ARG A 59 -0.12 0.96 2.53
C ARG A 59 -1.25 1.77 3.16
N LEU A 60 -1.04 3.07 3.40
CA LEU A 60 -2.12 3.93 3.93
C LEU A 60 -3.26 4.10 2.91
N ILE A 61 -2.94 4.20 1.63
CA ILE A 61 -3.94 4.22 0.55
C ILE A 61 -4.71 2.90 0.55
N ALA A 62 -4.02 1.76 0.58
CA ALA A 62 -4.66 0.45 0.62
C ALA A 62 -5.59 0.28 1.84
N ARG A 63 -5.17 0.77 3.00
CA ARG A 63 -6.01 0.80 4.20
C ARG A 63 -7.24 1.69 4.03
N ALA A 64 -7.06 2.90 3.48
CA ALA A 64 -8.16 3.83 3.27
C ALA A 64 -9.22 3.28 2.32
N LEU A 65 -8.80 2.56 1.28
CA LEU A 65 -9.69 1.98 0.28
C LEU A 65 -10.43 0.73 0.78
N ASN A 66 -9.79 -0.08 1.63
CA ASN A 66 -10.32 -1.36 2.10
C ASN A 66 -10.75 -1.36 3.57
N CYS A 67 -10.75 -0.20 4.21
CA CYS A 67 -11.21 -0.07 5.59
C CYS A 67 -12.72 -0.34 5.67
N LYS A 68 -13.13 -1.16 6.66
CA LYS A 68 -14.54 -1.41 6.97
C LYS A 68 -15.22 -0.24 7.68
N LYS A 69 -14.44 0.74 8.14
CA LYS A 69 -14.87 1.94 8.83
C LYS A 69 -14.43 3.17 8.05
N ASP A 70 -14.70 4.36 8.55
CA ASP A 70 -14.24 5.61 7.94
C ASP A 70 -12.78 5.92 8.32
N PHE A 71 -11.85 5.37 7.53
CA PHE A 71 -10.41 5.55 7.75
C PHE A 71 -9.96 7.01 7.74
N LEU A 72 -10.64 7.88 6.99
CA LEU A 72 -10.24 9.28 6.85
C LEU A 72 -10.57 10.09 8.11
N ASN A 73 -11.62 9.72 8.81
CA ASN A 73 -12.09 10.38 10.03
C ASN A 73 -11.57 9.70 11.30
N GLU A 74 -11.29 8.39 11.28
CA GLU A 74 -10.70 7.69 12.42
C GLU A 74 -9.18 7.89 12.50
N LYS A 75 -8.69 8.30 13.67
CA LYS A 75 -7.24 8.53 13.88
C LYS A 75 -6.39 7.26 13.72
N ASN A 76 -6.89 6.11 14.13
CA ASN A 76 -6.18 4.83 14.04
C ASN A 76 -7.20 3.69 13.94
N CYS A 77 -7.67 3.39 12.74
CA CYS A 77 -8.57 2.26 12.55
C CYS A 77 -7.82 0.93 12.74
N ASN A 78 -8.36 0.09 13.62
CA ASN A 78 -7.86 -1.26 13.91
C ASN A 78 -8.86 -2.35 13.48
N CYS A 79 -9.66 -2.12 12.44
CA CYS A 79 -10.47 -3.21 11.88
C CYS A 79 -9.57 -4.30 11.28
N ASP A 80 -10.11 -5.51 11.10
CA ASP A 80 -9.35 -6.67 10.61
C ASP A 80 -8.57 -6.35 9.34
N ASN A 81 -9.23 -5.76 8.34
CA ASN A 81 -8.56 -5.37 7.09
C ASN A 81 -7.38 -4.42 7.34
N CYS A 82 -7.55 -3.40 8.18
CA CYS A 82 -6.47 -2.45 8.49
C CYS A 82 -5.30 -3.11 9.21
N LEU A 83 -5.55 -4.04 10.12
CA LEU A 83 -4.51 -4.79 10.83
C LEU A 83 -3.77 -5.75 9.89
N GLU A 84 -4.49 -6.48 9.05
CA GLU A 84 -3.90 -7.40 8.08
C GLU A 84 -3.04 -6.67 7.04
N ILE A 85 -3.53 -5.53 6.50
CA ILE A 85 -2.76 -4.70 5.57
C ILE A 85 -1.50 -4.15 6.23
N THR A 86 -1.60 -3.68 7.48
CA THR A 86 -0.44 -3.18 8.23
C THR A 86 0.64 -4.24 8.41
N ASN A 87 0.23 -5.50 8.59
CA ASN A 87 1.12 -6.64 8.76
C ASN A 87 1.50 -7.34 7.44
N SER A 88 1.10 -6.79 6.27
CA SER A 88 1.33 -7.37 4.94
C SER A 88 0.80 -8.82 4.82
N ARG A 89 -0.40 -9.08 5.37
CA ARG A 89 -1.04 -10.41 5.41
C ARG A 89 -2.42 -10.45 4.77
N HIS A 90 -2.91 -9.33 4.23
CA HIS A 90 -4.24 -9.27 3.63
C HIS A 90 -4.26 -9.95 2.27
N LEU A 91 -5.24 -10.83 2.02
CA LEU A 91 -5.34 -11.63 0.79
C LEU A 91 -5.53 -10.78 -0.47
N ASP A 92 -6.28 -9.67 -0.36
CA ASP A 92 -6.58 -8.79 -1.48
C ASP A 92 -5.62 -7.59 -1.59
N VAL A 93 -4.59 -7.51 -0.74
CA VAL A 93 -3.55 -6.48 -0.80
C VAL A 93 -2.19 -7.14 -0.88
N LEU A 94 -1.68 -7.28 -2.09
CA LEU A 94 -0.40 -7.92 -2.37
C LEU A 94 0.70 -6.86 -2.40
N GLU A 95 1.75 -7.08 -1.63
CA GLU A 95 2.94 -6.22 -1.62
C GLU A 95 4.13 -7.02 -2.15
N ILE A 96 4.75 -6.49 -3.21
CA ILE A 96 5.82 -7.16 -3.94
C ILE A 96 6.98 -6.18 -4.10
N ASP A 97 8.16 -6.67 -3.73
CA ASP A 97 9.41 -5.98 -3.97
C ASP A 97 9.97 -6.42 -5.34
N ALA A 98 9.97 -5.48 -6.29
CA ALA A 98 10.49 -5.71 -7.63
C ALA A 98 12.01 -5.97 -7.65
N ALA A 99 12.74 -5.62 -6.59
CA ALA A 99 14.16 -5.98 -6.48
C ALA A 99 14.37 -7.49 -6.28
N SER A 100 13.39 -8.18 -5.67
CA SER A 100 13.44 -9.63 -5.45
C SER A 100 12.70 -10.44 -6.53
N ARG A 101 11.84 -9.80 -7.31
CA ARG A 101 11.03 -10.41 -8.38
C ARG A 101 11.09 -9.58 -9.65
N THR A 102 12.16 -9.75 -10.42
CA THR A 102 12.48 -8.95 -11.62
C THR A 102 12.02 -9.60 -12.92
N GLY A 103 11.57 -10.85 -12.88
CA GLY A 103 11.21 -11.64 -14.04
C GLY A 103 9.87 -11.24 -14.66
N ILE A 104 9.75 -11.45 -15.98
CA ILE A 104 8.50 -11.21 -16.72
C ILE A 104 7.39 -12.15 -16.25
N ASP A 105 7.73 -13.37 -15.88
CA ASP A 105 6.76 -14.38 -15.44
C ASP A 105 6.15 -14.02 -14.08
N ASP A 106 6.96 -13.47 -13.17
CA ASP A 106 6.46 -12.95 -11.88
C ASP A 106 5.41 -11.84 -12.08
N VAL A 107 5.65 -10.93 -13.05
CA VAL A 107 4.73 -9.84 -13.38
C VAL A 107 3.47 -10.37 -14.06
N ARG A 108 3.58 -11.36 -14.93
CA ARG A 108 2.43 -12.01 -15.56
C ARG A 108 1.52 -12.67 -14.52
N GLU A 109 2.10 -13.40 -13.57
CA GLU A 109 1.35 -13.99 -12.47
C GLU A 109 0.57 -12.95 -11.67
N LEU A 110 1.18 -11.79 -11.42
CA LEU A 110 0.52 -10.65 -10.77
C LEU A 110 -0.65 -10.11 -11.59
N ILE A 111 -0.45 -9.88 -12.89
CA ILE A 111 -1.49 -9.39 -13.79
C ILE A 111 -2.64 -10.40 -13.83
N ASP A 112 -2.34 -11.68 -13.94
CA ASP A 112 -3.37 -12.72 -13.94
C ASP A 112 -4.11 -12.77 -12.60
N SER A 113 -3.41 -12.61 -11.48
CA SER A 113 -4.05 -12.53 -10.19
C SER A 113 -4.97 -11.31 -10.05
N SER A 114 -4.66 -10.20 -10.73
CA SER A 114 -5.44 -8.97 -10.67
C SER A 114 -6.81 -9.08 -11.38
N LYS A 115 -6.96 -10.05 -12.28
CA LYS A 115 -8.22 -10.30 -13.02
C LYS A 115 -9.32 -10.90 -12.14
N TYR A 116 -8.96 -11.47 -11.01
CA TYR A 116 -9.93 -12.05 -10.07
C TYR A 116 -10.48 -10.99 -9.13
N ASN A 117 -11.77 -11.09 -8.84
CA ASN A 117 -12.42 -10.21 -7.88
C ASN A 117 -11.80 -10.33 -6.48
N PRO A 118 -11.86 -9.25 -5.67
CA PRO A 118 -11.46 -9.31 -4.28
C PRO A 118 -12.26 -10.38 -3.52
N THR A 119 -11.62 -11.07 -2.59
CA THR A 119 -12.23 -12.13 -1.79
C THR A 119 -12.94 -11.59 -0.55
N SER A 120 -12.32 -10.64 0.14
CA SER A 120 -12.78 -10.12 1.44
C SER A 120 -12.80 -8.60 1.53
N ALA A 121 -12.11 -7.91 0.63
CA ALA A 121 -12.01 -6.46 0.61
C ALA A 121 -12.87 -5.83 -0.51
N LYS A 122 -12.96 -4.51 -0.50
CA LYS A 122 -13.65 -3.74 -1.54
C LYS A 122 -12.85 -3.69 -2.84
N TYR A 123 -11.53 -3.58 -2.73
CA TYR A 123 -10.61 -3.48 -3.86
C TYR A 123 -9.47 -4.49 -3.71
N LYS A 124 -9.09 -5.08 -4.83
CA LYS A 124 -7.84 -5.82 -4.93
C LYS A 124 -6.72 -4.82 -5.27
N ILE A 125 -5.69 -4.78 -4.45
CA ILE A 125 -4.63 -3.77 -4.53
C ILE A 125 -3.29 -4.48 -4.63
N ILE A 126 -2.49 -4.04 -5.59
CA ILE A 126 -1.12 -4.53 -5.78
C ILE A 126 -0.17 -3.35 -5.51
N ILE A 127 0.72 -3.52 -4.56
CA ILE A 127 1.77 -2.56 -4.24
C ILE A 127 3.08 -3.12 -4.81
N LEU A 128 3.63 -2.41 -5.78
CA LEU A 128 4.94 -2.71 -6.35
C LEU A 128 5.96 -1.72 -5.80
N ASP A 129 6.85 -2.22 -4.94
CA ASP A 129 7.97 -1.42 -4.45
C ASP A 129 9.18 -1.57 -5.37
N GLU A 130 10.03 -0.54 -5.42
CA GLU A 130 11.25 -0.48 -6.24
C GLU A 130 11.01 -0.85 -7.73
N VAL A 131 9.89 -0.39 -8.29
CA VAL A 131 9.42 -0.74 -9.65
C VAL A 131 10.46 -0.50 -10.76
N HIS A 132 11.43 0.38 -10.53
CA HIS A 132 12.55 0.64 -11.44
C HIS A 132 13.53 -0.53 -11.58
N MET A 133 13.45 -1.53 -10.68
CA MET A 133 14.25 -2.75 -10.72
C MET A 133 13.66 -3.81 -11.66
N LEU A 134 12.44 -3.63 -12.16
CA LEU A 134 11.85 -4.51 -13.15
C LEU A 134 12.61 -4.45 -14.48
N SER A 135 12.70 -5.59 -15.16
CA SER A 135 13.19 -5.62 -16.53
C SER A 135 12.26 -4.77 -17.43
N LYS A 136 12.81 -4.23 -18.53
CA LYS A 136 12.03 -3.43 -19.48
C LYS A 136 10.81 -4.21 -20.02
N GLN A 137 10.97 -5.50 -20.24
CA GLN A 137 9.88 -6.36 -20.71
C GLN A 137 8.80 -6.56 -19.64
N ALA A 138 9.20 -6.75 -18.37
CA ALA A 138 8.28 -6.88 -17.25
C ALA A 138 7.51 -5.56 -17.01
N PHE A 139 8.21 -4.42 -17.06
CA PHE A 139 7.59 -3.11 -16.92
C PHE A 139 6.56 -2.81 -18.01
N ASN A 140 6.84 -3.20 -19.27
CA ASN A 140 5.90 -3.01 -20.38
C ASN A 140 4.69 -3.95 -20.30
N GLY A 141 4.74 -4.98 -19.46
CA GLY A 141 3.63 -5.90 -19.23
C GLY A 141 2.60 -5.40 -18.19
N LEU A 142 2.97 -4.40 -17.41
CA LEU A 142 2.09 -3.78 -16.42
C LEU A 142 1.09 -2.83 -17.09
#